data_a63b1525e0eaeeacb0d927d505f2a065
#
_entry.id   a63b1525e0eaeeacb0d927d505f2a065
#
_cell.length_a   1.000
_cell.length_b   1.000
_cell.length_c   1.000
_cell.angle_alpha   90.00
_cell.angle_beta   90.00
_cell.angle_gamma   90.00
#
_symmetry.space_group_name_H-M   'P 1'
#
loop_
_entity.id
_entity.type
_entity.pdbx_description
1 polymer ?
#
loop_
_entity_poly.entity_id
_entity_poly.type
_entity_poly.pdbx_seq_one_letter_code
_entity_poly.pdbx_strand_id
1 'polypeptide(L)'
;MVGRKLIGSRLAVQVGGLAILAVILSNILTVVFFFGDRNEIIRNIVNAETMARLTPVVTALERGEALRLDETFTVRSAGNWKADPVLWQEAPILAGQIMASSGSKDLQVFTPRISTFSFSDLFQQVQKGGPQVAAILRPLNQAPLVILVRIQPDLPPPLAALIATLISGVLITFGTSLLIGRMTEPLTTLAAASERIGQSAQIETVPVRGPLELRIAAGAFNRMAQRISQLLDRQRATLWALGHDLRTPVTAMRIRLELVEDDETRDRLRESVREIERVVEDALFLARSDLATAPTQIAYLDELVEKAVAGLIDANPESASRLTITKNPKARILARSNDMVRAIRNLIHNALRHTEGPVQVIVSLDPKPAVEVGDWGPGLPTEVRAAPGEPFVRGDQARSADGSTGLGLAIVRSIAEGHKAKLSAENRSGESGTLMRIDFDRI
;
A
#
# COMPACT_ATOMS: atom_id res chain seq x y z
N MET A 1 2.12 -4.10 -11.88
CA MET A 1 2.13 -2.73 -11.33
C MET A 1 0.80 -2.29 -10.70
N VAL A 2 -0.35 -2.82 -11.08
CA VAL A 2 -1.69 -2.44 -10.57
C VAL A 2 -1.97 -2.96 -9.15
N GLY A 3 -1.48 -4.12 -8.75
CA GLY A 3 -1.74 -4.70 -7.42
C GLY A 3 -1.04 -4.00 -6.24
N ARG A 4 0.06 -3.30 -6.48
CA ARG A 4 0.87 -2.64 -5.42
C ARG A 4 0.28 -1.32 -4.91
N LYS A 5 -0.42 -0.56 -5.76
CA LYS A 5 -1.15 0.64 -5.31
C LYS A 5 -2.34 0.31 -4.40
N LEU A 6 -2.87 -0.92 -4.47
CA LEU A 6 -4.04 -1.36 -3.71
C LEU A 6 -3.78 -1.68 -2.23
N ILE A 7 -2.58 -2.13 -1.86
CA ILE A 7 -2.29 -2.51 -0.45
C ILE A 7 -2.01 -1.27 0.40
N GLY A 8 -1.19 -0.33 -0.08
CA GLY A 8 -0.96 0.96 0.60
C GLY A 8 -2.23 1.82 0.64
N SER A 9 -3.09 1.75 -0.38
CA SER A 9 -4.39 2.42 -0.39
C SER A 9 -5.38 1.78 0.60
N ARG A 10 -5.37 0.46 0.82
CA ARG A 10 -6.25 -0.20 1.78
C ARG A 10 -5.96 0.19 3.22
N LEU A 11 -4.69 0.21 3.64
CA LEU A 11 -4.33 0.61 5.01
C LEU A 11 -4.63 2.10 5.25
N ALA A 12 -4.26 2.97 4.31
CA ALA A 12 -4.58 4.40 4.37
C ALA A 12 -6.09 4.65 4.38
N VAL A 13 -6.86 3.92 3.57
CA VAL A 13 -8.33 3.99 3.54
C VAL A 13 -8.93 3.46 4.84
N GLN A 14 -8.43 2.36 5.41
CA GLN A 14 -8.93 1.82 6.67
C GLN A 14 -8.64 2.75 7.85
N VAL A 15 -7.40 3.23 8.00
CA VAL A 15 -7.02 4.14 9.08
C VAL A 15 -7.71 5.51 8.89
N GLY A 16 -7.78 6.01 7.66
CA GLY A 16 -8.50 7.24 7.33
C GLY A 16 -10.00 7.11 7.59
N GLY A 17 -10.62 6.00 7.21
CA GLY A 17 -12.02 5.71 7.47
C GLY A 17 -12.35 5.62 8.97
N LEU A 18 -11.49 4.99 9.76
CA LEU A 18 -11.62 4.90 11.22
C LEU A 18 -11.49 6.27 11.90
N ALA A 19 -10.55 7.10 11.44
CA ALA A 19 -10.37 8.47 11.92
C ALA A 19 -11.58 9.35 11.59
N ILE A 20 -12.11 9.27 10.37
CA ILE A 20 -13.32 9.99 9.96
C ILE A 20 -14.51 9.55 10.79
N LEU A 21 -14.70 8.25 11.02
CA LEU A 21 -15.78 7.71 11.84
C LEU A 21 -15.68 8.22 13.29
N ALA A 22 -14.48 8.22 13.88
CA ALA A 22 -14.24 8.75 15.22
C ALA A 22 -14.57 10.24 15.32
N VAL A 23 -14.22 11.04 14.30
CA VAL A 23 -14.54 12.47 14.26
C VAL A 23 -16.05 12.69 14.12
N ILE A 24 -16.73 11.93 13.28
CA ILE A 24 -18.20 12.00 13.13
C ILE A 24 -18.87 11.64 14.46
N LEU A 25 -18.44 10.55 15.11
CA LEU A 25 -18.99 10.11 16.39
C LEU A 25 -18.77 11.17 17.49
N SER A 26 -17.58 11.75 17.55
CA SER A 26 -17.24 12.83 18.49
C SER A 26 -18.12 14.07 18.26
N ASN A 27 -18.34 14.47 17.01
CA ASN A 27 -19.20 15.59 16.69
C ASN A 27 -20.67 15.32 17.04
N ILE A 28 -21.18 14.11 16.77
CA ILE A 28 -22.53 13.68 17.16
C ILE A 28 -22.65 13.73 18.69
N LEU A 29 -21.68 13.20 19.42
CA LEU A 29 -21.67 13.21 20.88
C LEU A 29 -21.67 14.63 21.44
N THR A 30 -20.86 15.53 20.87
CA THR A 30 -20.81 16.95 21.25
C THR A 30 -22.14 17.64 21.01
N VAL A 31 -22.79 17.38 19.87
CA VAL A 31 -24.13 17.92 19.57
C VAL A 31 -25.16 17.41 20.56
N VAL A 32 -25.20 16.09 20.80
CA VAL A 32 -26.12 15.46 21.76
C VAL A 32 -25.94 16.02 23.17
N PHE A 33 -24.69 16.16 23.62
CA PHE A 33 -24.37 16.72 24.94
C PHE A 33 -24.77 18.19 25.04
N PHE A 34 -24.45 19.00 24.03
CA PHE A 34 -24.81 20.42 23.97
C PHE A 34 -26.33 20.64 24.01
N PHE A 35 -27.09 19.82 23.30
CA PHE A 35 -28.57 19.92 23.32
C PHE A 35 -29.17 19.31 24.58
N GLY A 36 -28.55 18.29 25.19
CA GLY A 36 -29.01 17.69 26.45
C GLY A 36 -28.95 18.67 27.60
N ASP A 37 -27.81 19.27 27.82
CA ASP A 37 -27.59 20.24 28.92
C ASP A 37 -28.33 21.57 28.69
N ARG A 38 -28.59 21.92 27.44
CA ARG A 38 -29.25 23.19 27.09
C ARG A 38 -30.65 23.32 27.71
N ASN A 39 -31.42 22.26 27.77
CA ASN A 39 -32.78 22.27 28.35
C ASN A 39 -32.74 22.56 29.84
N GLU A 40 -31.71 22.10 30.54
CA GLU A 40 -31.54 22.36 31.97
C GLU A 40 -31.08 23.81 32.20
N ILE A 41 -30.13 24.29 31.38
CA ILE A 41 -29.67 25.67 31.42
C ILE A 41 -30.83 26.65 31.14
N ILE A 42 -31.63 26.38 30.10
CA ILE A 42 -32.80 27.23 29.78
C ILE A 42 -33.77 27.25 30.92
N ARG A 43 -34.08 26.09 31.51
CA ARG A 43 -34.98 26.00 32.65
C ARG A 43 -34.49 26.78 33.85
N ASN A 44 -33.21 26.71 34.17
CA ASN A 44 -32.60 27.42 35.28
C ASN A 44 -32.61 28.94 35.06
N ILE A 45 -32.32 29.39 33.84
CA ILE A 45 -32.37 30.83 33.47
C ILE A 45 -33.82 31.34 33.52
N VAL A 46 -34.76 30.58 32.95
CA VAL A 46 -36.20 30.95 32.98
C VAL A 46 -36.68 31.05 34.42
N ASN A 47 -36.33 30.11 35.28
CA ASN A 47 -36.72 30.12 36.69
C ASN A 47 -36.11 31.32 37.44
N ALA A 48 -34.80 31.58 37.27
CA ALA A 48 -34.12 32.72 37.92
C ALA A 48 -34.71 34.07 37.48
N GLU A 49 -34.93 34.25 36.18
CA GLU A 49 -35.46 35.49 35.62
C GLU A 49 -36.98 35.66 36.00
N THR A 50 -37.72 34.54 36.03
CA THR A 50 -39.10 34.57 36.53
C THR A 50 -39.14 35.02 37.97
N MET A 51 -38.30 34.48 38.83
CA MET A 51 -38.22 34.89 40.22
C MET A 51 -37.85 36.39 40.39
N ALA A 52 -36.83 36.83 39.62
CA ALA A 52 -36.36 38.20 39.67
C ALA A 52 -37.44 39.23 39.24
N ARG A 53 -38.25 38.85 38.24
CA ARG A 53 -39.30 39.74 37.68
C ARG A 53 -40.63 39.63 38.40
N LEU A 54 -41.07 38.43 38.77
CA LEU A 54 -42.38 38.24 39.45
C LEU A 54 -42.39 38.69 40.92
N THR A 55 -41.31 38.48 41.66
CA THR A 55 -41.26 38.81 43.09
C THR A 55 -41.64 40.27 43.38
N PRO A 56 -41.08 41.28 42.74
CA PRO A 56 -41.45 42.67 43.01
C PRO A 56 -42.89 42.98 42.60
N VAL A 57 -43.41 42.39 41.50
CA VAL A 57 -44.77 42.57 41.02
C VAL A 57 -45.78 41.97 42.01
N VAL A 58 -45.52 40.74 42.46
CA VAL A 58 -46.39 40.09 43.48
C VAL A 58 -46.38 40.87 44.79
N THR A 59 -45.19 41.33 45.22
CA THR A 59 -45.06 42.12 46.43
C THR A 59 -45.86 43.45 46.37
N ALA A 60 -45.75 44.16 45.22
CA ALA A 60 -46.49 45.39 45.04
C ALA A 60 -48.00 45.21 44.98
N LEU A 61 -48.47 44.14 44.36
CA LEU A 61 -49.90 43.76 44.29
C LEU A 61 -50.44 43.41 45.68
N GLU A 62 -49.69 42.67 46.48
CA GLU A 62 -50.11 42.33 47.87
C GLU A 62 -50.18 43.56 48.79
N ARG A 63 -49.36 44.59 48.52
CA ARG A 63 -49.36 45.87 49.28
C ARG A 63 -50.36 46.89 48.73
N GLY A 64 -51.02 46.62 47.61
CA GLY A 64 -51.92 47.56 46.98
C GLY A 64 -51.23 48.75 46.34
N GLU A 65 -49.93 48.64 46.01
CA GLU A 65 -49.14 49.71 45.42
C GLU A 65 -49.44 49.83 43.90
N ALA A 66 -49.34 51.04 43.35
CA ALA A 66 -49.52 51.25 41.92
C ALA A 66 -48.37 50.59 41.13
N LEU A 67 -48.66 49.64 40.29
CA LEU A 67 -47.72 48.93 39.44
C LEU A 67 -47.32 49.75 38.23
N ARG A 68 -46.03 49.98 38.05
CA ARG A 68 -45.45 50.35 36.76
C ARG A 68 -45.07 49.04 36.06
N LEU A 69 -45.97 48.56 35.20
CA LEU A 69 -45.73 47.39 34.39
C LEU A 69 -44.97 47.78 33.12
N ASP A 70 -43.89 47.05 32.85
CA ASP A 70 -43.16 47.09 31.55
C ASP A 70 -43.97 46.33 30.49
N GLU A 71 -43.67 46.53 29.21
CA GLU A 71 -44.30 45.88 28.05
C GLU A 71 -44.18 44.33 28.11
N THR A 72 -43.31 43.79 28.92
CA THR A 72 -43.10 42.35 29.13
C THR A 72 -44.15 41.74 30.03
N PHE A 73 -44.95 42.54 30.75
CA PHE A 73 -45.98 42.06 31.67
C PHE A 73 -47.37 42.29 31.08
N THR A 74 -48.22 41.28 31.25
CA THR A 74 -49.64 41.41 30.96
C THR A 74 -50.39 40.90 32.19
N VAL A 75 -51.13 41.78 32.86
CA VAL A 75 -51.97 41.43 34.02
C VAL A 75 -53.42 41.49 33.57
N ARG A 76 -54.18 40.40 33.84
CA ARG A 76 -55.60 40.27 33.53
C ARG A 76 -56.32 39.61 34.70
N SER A 77 -57.66 39.82 34.80
CA SER A 77 -58.48 39.05 35.72
C SER A 77 -58.42 37.54 35.35
N ALA A 78 -58.24 36.69 36.35
CA ALA A 78 -58.11 35.25 36.09
C ALA A 78 -59.36 34.63 35.50
N GLY A 79 -60.56 35.16 35.82
CA GLY A 79 -61.83 34.60 35.30
C GLY A 79 -61.84 33.06 35.28
N ASN A 80 -62.02 32.51 34.08
CA ASN A 80 -61.97 31.06 33.83
C ASN A 80 -60.62 30.60 33.23
N TRP A 81 -59.54 31.38 33.39
CA TRP A 81 -58.23 31.01 32.83
C TRP A 81 -57.73 29.69 33.46
N LYS A 82 -57.41 28.73 32.62
CA LYS A 82 -56.77 27.48 32.98
C LYS A 82 -55.51 27.29 32.16
N ALA A 83 -54.48 26.83 32.83
CA ALA A 83 -53.26 26.45 32.12
C ALA A 83 -53.52 25.21 31.23
N ASP A 84 -53.19 25.32 29.94
CA ASP A 84 -53.24 24.17 29.05
C ASP A 84 -52.10 23.20 29.43
N PRO A 85 -52.39 21.97 29.84
CA PRO A 85 -51.39 21.00 30.31
C PRO A 85 -50.40 20.56 29.20
N VAL A 86 -50.73 20.84 27.93
CA VAL A 86 -49.80 20.60 26.81
C VAL A 86 -48.72 21.67 26.75
N LEU A 87 -49.07 22.92 27.01
CA LEU A 87 -48.18 24.07 26.87
C LEU A 87 -47.49 24.46 28.19
N TRP A 88 -48.13 24.17 29.31
CA TRP A 88 -47.71 24.64 30.62
C TRP A 88 -47.54 23.50 31.62
N GLN A 89 -46.56 23.67 32.50
CA GLN A 89 -46.38 22.78 33.69
C GLN A 89 -46.35 23.64 34.97
N GLU A 90 -46.98 23.17 36.00
CA GLU A 90 -46.91 23.81 37.30
C GLU A 90 -45.52 23.76 37.90
N ALA A 91 -45.06 24.88 38.46
CA ALA A 91 -43.72 25.03 39.05
C ALA A 91 -43.83 25.33 40.58
N PRO A 92 -44.22 24.34 41.40
CA PRO A 92 -44.53 24.55 42.81
C PRO A 92 -43.31 25.02 43.62
N ILE A 93 -42.11 24.61 43.26
CA ILE A 93 -40.88 25.05 43.94
C ILE A 93 -40.64 26.52 43.68
N LEU A 94 -40.81 26.99 42.45
CA LEU A 94 -40.65 28.38 42.10
C LEU A 94 -41.74 29.25 42.72
N ALA A 95 -42.98 28.76 42.76
CA ALA A 95 -44.08 29.43 43.43
C ALA A 95 -43.79 29.59 44.93
N GLY A 96 -43.30 28.52 45.63
CA GLY A 96 -42.91 28.56 47.03
C GLY A 96 -41.78 29.57 47.33
N GLN A 97 -40.80 29.67 46.44
CA GLN A 97 -39.72 30.65 46.58
C GLN A 97 -40.17 32.09 46.43
N ILE A 98 -41.08 32.34 45.43
CA ILE A 98 -41.66 33.69 45.24
C ILE A 98 -42.57 34.03 46.38
N MET A 99 -43.43 33.13 46.89
CA MET A 99 -44.25 33.34 48.06
C MET A 99 -43.45 33.67 49.30
N ALA A 100 -42.35 32.95 49.56
CA ALA A 100 -41.45 33.21 50.70
C ALA A 100 -40.81 34.60 50.64
N SER A 101 -40.48 35.09 49.44
CA SER A 101 -39.84 36.40 49.26
C SER A 101 -40.80 37.57 49.12
N SER A 102 -42.03 37.35 48.68
CA SER A 102 -43.07 38.40 48.46
C SER A 102 -44.06 38.53 49.61
N GLY A 103 -44.11 37.52 50.51
CA GLY A 103 -45.13 37.47 51.53
C GLY A 103 -46.53 37.04 51.07
N SER A 104 -46.70 36.62 49.87
CA SER A 104 -47.96 36.12 49.34
C SER A 104 -48.33 34.76 49.90
N LYS A 105 -49.64 34.49 50.08
CA LYS A 105 -50.13 33.25 50.67
C LYS A 105 -50.71 32.27 49.66
N ASP A 106 -51.10 32.72 48.46
CA ASP A 106 -51.70 31.88 47.43
C ASP A 106 -51.20 32.32 46.05
N LEU A 107 -50.16 31.67 45.59
CA LEU A 107 -49.54 31.90 44.26
C LEU A 107 -49.34 30.59 43.56
N GLN A 108 -49.82 30.46 42.34
CA GLN A 108 -49.53 29.34 41.45
C GLN A 108 -48.67 29.89 40.25
N VAL A 109 -47.56 29.24 39.98
CA VAL A 109 -46.67 29.60 38.87
C VAL A 109 -46.65 28.46 37.86
N PHE A 110 -46.83 28.81 36.59
CA PHE A 110 -46.83 27.90 35.47
C PHE A 110 -45.69 28.32 34.53
N THR A 111 -44.76 27.39 34.29
CA THR A 111 -43.69 27.58 33.35
C THR A 111 -43.98 26.83 32.03
N PRO A 112 -43.42 27.28 30.91
CA PRO A 112 -43.63 26.58 29.65
C PRO A 112 -43.04 25.17 29.72
N ARG A 113 -43.79 24.20 29.18
CA ARG A 113 -43.29 22.81 29.05
C ARG A 113 -42.24 22.76 27.98
N ILE A 114 -40.98 22.71 28.36
CA ILE A 114 -39.85 22.58 27.43
C ILE A 114 -39.84 21.09 27.02
N SER A 115 -40.46 20.76 25.89
CA SER A 115 -40.44 19.40 25.36
C SER A 115 -39.06 19.09 24.81
N THR A 116 -38.56 17.91 25.14
CA THR A 116 -37.35 17.36 24.58
C THR A 116 -37.46 17.23 23.08
N PHE A 117 -36.60 17.97 22.35
CA PHE A 117 -36.38 17.79 20.92
C PHE A 117 -37.55 18.03 19.93
N SER A 118 -37.78 19.29 19.58
CA SER A 118 -38.21 19.61 18.22
C SER A 118 -37.41 20.80 17.73
N PHE A 119 -36.66 20.61 16.66
CA PHE A 119 -35.86 21.66 15.98
C PHE A 119 -36.77 22.79 15.44
N SER A 120 -38.04 22.45 15.10
CA SER A 120 -39.06 23.37 14.63
C SER A 120 -39.59 24.29 15.74
N ASP A 121 -39.74 23.76 16.95
CA ASP A 121 -40.27 24.50 18.10
C ASP A 121 -39.25 25.53 18.60
N LEU A 122 -37.96 25.20 18.51
CA LEU A 122 -36.89 26.15 18.86
C LEU A 122 -36.86 27.37 17.95
N PHE A 123 -37.06 27.17 16.64
CA PHE A 123 -37.11 28.25 15.65
C PHE A 123 -38.37 29.12 15.79
N GLN A 124 -39.52 28.50 16.09
CA GLN A 124 -40.78 29.21 16.27
C GLN A 124 -40.83 30.02 17.58
N GLN A 125 -40.27 29.51 18.68
CA GLN A 125 -40.21 30.23 19.93
C GLN A 125 -39.31 31.45 19.89
N VAL A 126 -38.20 31.41 19.17
CA VAL A 126 -37.34 32.60 18.95
C VAL A 126 -38.06 33.67 18.13
N GLN A 127 -38.86 33.28 17.12
CA GLN A 127 -39.63 34.24 16.31
C GLN A 127 -40.83 34.85 17.05
N LYS A 128 -41.39 34.17 18.05
CA LYS A 128 -42.57 34.60 18.81
C LYS A 128 -42.28 35.41 20.09
N GLY A 129 -41.04 35.84 20.29
CA GLY A 129 -40.69 36.76 21.37
C GLY A 129 -40.41 36.12 22.74
N GLY A 130 -39.99 34.86 22.76
CA GLY A 130 -39.52 34.14 23.97
C GLY A 130 -40.62 33.43 24.77
N PRO A 131 -40.24 32.54 25.70
CA PRO A 131 -41.17 31.79 26.52
C PRO A 131 -41.99 32.73 27.46
N GLN A 132 -43.27 32.44 27.60
CA GLN A 132 -44.12 33.13 28.55
C GLN A 132 -44.28 32.27 29.82
N VAL A 133 -44.22 32.92 30.97
CA VAL A 133 -44.56 32.34 32.28
C VAL A 133 -45.86 32.91 32.75
N ALA A 134 -46.73 32.08 33.28
CA ALA A 134 -48.00 32.53 33.88
C ALA A 134 -47.95 32.36 35.39
N ALA A 135 -48.41 33.37 36.11
CA ALA A 135 -48.63 33.26 37.54
C ALA A 135 -50.06 33.63 37.87
N ILE A 136 -50.69 32.80 38.65
CA ILE A 136 -52.04 33.10 39.19
C ILE A 136 -51.85 33.53 40.64
N LEU A 137 -52.20 34.78 40.94
CA LEU A 137 -52.19 35.36 42.25
C LEU A 137 -53.63 35.52 42.74
N ARG A 138 -53.92 35.07 43.98
CA ARG A 138 -55.18 35.27 44.66
C ARG A 138 -55.00 36.18 45.89
N PRO A 139 -55.04 37.49 45.72
CA PRO A 139 -54.89 38.42 46.83
C PRO A 139 -56.07 38.25 47.80
N LEU A 140 -55.83 38.51 49.11
CA LEU A 140 -56.79 38.28 50.19
C LEU A 140 -58.13 39.05 50.05
N ASN A 141 -58.20 40.17 49.31
CA ASN A 141 -59.36 41.04 49.16
C ASN A 141 -59.67 41.43 47.71
N GLN A 142 -59.14 40.75 46.71
CA GLN A 142 -59.34 41.07 45.32
C GLN A 142 -59.67 39.85 44.46
N ALA A 143 -60.21 40.07 43.26
CA ALA A 143 -60.42 38.98 42.31
C ALA A 143 -59.06 38.37 41.88
N PRO A 144 -59.04 37.05 41.61
CA PRO A 144 -57.80 36.39 41.16
C PRO A 144 -57.28 37.00 39.87
N LEU A 145 -55.95 37.21 39.83
CA LEU A 145 -55.25 37.84 38.71
C LEU A 145 -54.32 36.82 38.03
N VAL A 146 -54.25 36.89 36.70
CA VAL A 146 -53.24 36.17 35.92
C VAL A 146 -52.21 37.17 35.46
N ILE A 147 -51.00 36.92 35.80
CA ILE A 147 -49.81 37.69 35.39
C ILE A 147 -49.04 36.84 34.37
N LEU A 148 -48.99 37.33 33.14
CA LEU A 148 -48.18 36.73 32.06
C LEU A 148 -46.86 37.53 31.94
N VAL A 149 -45.75 36.85 32.03
CA VAL A 149 -44.44 37.44 31.94
C VAL A 149 -43.73 36.82 30.73
N ARG A 150 -43.27 37.65 29.83
CA ARG A 150 -42.44 37.26 28.71
C ARG A 150 -40.97 37.29 29.14
N ILE A 151 -40.29 36.14 29.05
CA ILE A 151 -38.91 36.00 29.39
C ILE A 151 -38.09 35.87 28.10
N GLN A 152 -37.10 36.72 27.91
CA GLN A 152 -36.18 36.63 26.79
C GLN A 152 -34.78 36.23 27.32
N PRO A 153 -34.51 34.92 27.40
CA PRO A 153 -33.19 34.49 27.82
C PRO A 153 -32.15 34.85 26.76
N ASP A 154 -31.11 35.55 27.14
CA ASP A 154 -29.96 35.89 26.30
C ASP A 154 -29.10 34.64 26.09
N LEU A 155 -29.54 33.76 25.22
CA LEU A 155 -28.83 32.52 24.88
C LEU A 155 -28.13 32.68 23.54
N PRO A 156 -26.88 32.28 23.41
CA PRO A 156 -26.21 32.28 22.13
C PRO A 156 -26.96 31.39 21.14
N PRO A 157 -27.09 31.80 19.88
CA PRO A 157 -27.86 31.06 18.89
C PRO A 157 -27.25 29.65 18.69
N PRO A 158 -28.07 28.59 18.63
CA PRO A 158 -27.58 27.21 18.43
C PRO A 158 -26.81 27.04 17.12
N LEU A 159 -27.06 27.93 16.15
CA LEU A 159 -26.39 27.97 14.86
C LEU A 159 -24.87 28.16 15.01
N ALA A 160 -24.43 29.01 15.95
CA ALA A 160 -23.00 29.27 16.17
C ALA A 160 -22.28 28.02 16.67
N ALA A 161 -22.89 27.25 17.57
CA ALA A 161 -22.33 26.00 18.07
C ALA A 161 -22.29 24.91 16.98
N LEU A 162 -23.33 24.83 16.15
CA LEU A 162 -23.36 23.90 15.02
C LEU A 162 -22.30 24.23 13.98
N ILE A 163 -22.11 25.51 13.65
CA ILE A 163 -21.05 25.94 12.73
C ILE A 163 -19.68 25.64 13.32
N ALA A 164 -19.45 25.91 14.59
CA ALA A 164 -18.18 25.65 15.26
C ALA A 164 -17.85 24.13 15.26
N THR A 165 -18.81 23.25 15.54
CA THR A 165 -18.62 21.79 15.47
C THR A 165 -18.34 21.32 14.06
N LEU A 166 -19.02 21.86 13.06
CA LEU A 166 -18.79 21.51 11.66
C LEU A 166 -17.38 21.92 11.20
N ILE A 167 -16.97 23.15 11.51
CA ILE A 167 -15.62 23.65 11.20
C ILE A 167 -14.55 22.80 11.90
N SER A 168 -14.71 22.51 13.18
CA SER A 168 -13.76 21.67 13.92
C SER A 168 -13.66 20.25 13.33
N GLY A 169 -14.80 19.67 12.94
CA GLY A 169 -14.85 18.36 12.28
C GLY A 169 -14.08 18.34 10.95
N VAL A 170 -14.27 19.34 10.13
CA VAL A 170 -13.55 19.49 8.85
C VAL A 170 -12.06 19.67 9.08
N LEU A 171 -11.66 20.54 10.03
CA LEU A 171 -10.24 20.80 10.34
C LEU A 171 -9.53 19.54 10.86
N ILE A 172 -10.18 18.80 11.78
CA ILE A 172 -9.62 17.56 12.33
C ILE A 172 -9.49 16.50 11.23
N THR A 173 -10.52 16.33 10.39
CA THR A 173 -10.51 15.36 9.28
C THR A 173 -9.40 15.69 8.28
N PHE A 174 -9.27 16.96 7.91
CA PHE A 174 -8.24 17.43 6.99
C PHE A 174 -6.84 17.23 7.58
N GLY A 175 -6.62 17.64 8.84
CA GLY A 175 -5.34 17.46 9.54
C GLY A 175 -4.94 15.99 9.67
N THR A 176 -5.88 15.12 10.04
CA THR A 176 -5.65 13.67 10.15
C THR A 176 -5.32 13.05 8.80
N SER A 177 -6.02 13.44 7.73
CA SER A 177 -5.75 12.96 6.36
C SER A 177 -4.35 13.33 5.89
N LEU A 178 -3.91 14.57 6.13
CA LEU A 178 -2.55 15.01 5.82
C LEU A 178 -1.49 14.22 6.60
N LEU A 179 -1.74 13.98 7.89
CA LEU A 179 -0.81 13.24 8.75
C LEU A 179 -0.66 11.78 8.28
N ILE A 180 -1.78 11.11 7.98
CA ILE A 180 -1.79 9.73 7.47
C ILE A 180 -1.04 9.65 6.14
N GLY A 181 -1.28 10.58 5.21
CA GLY A 181 -0.55 10.63 3.93
C GLY A 181 0.97 10.73 4.13
N ARG A 182 1.40 11.61 5.03
CA ARG A 182 2.82 11.81 5.36
C ARG A 182 3.48 10.61 6.04
N MET A 183 2.72 9.79 6.74
CA MET A 183 3.24 8.58 7.41
C MET A 183 3.24 7.35 6.49
N THR A 184 2.31 7.26 5.54
CA THR A 184 2.12 6.07 4.71
C THR A 184 3.10 6.02 3.53
N GLU A 185 3.44 7.16 2.94
CA GLU A 185 4.36 7.26 1.80
C GLU A 185 5.75 6.65 2.07
N PRO A 186 6.45 6.96 3.20
CA PRO A 186 7.74 6.35 3.51
C PRO A 186 7.65 4.83 3.72
N LEU A 187 6.56 4.32 4.29
CA LEU A 187 6.36 2.88 4.51
C LEU A 187 6.22 2.12 3.18
N THR A 188 5.47 2.67 2.22
CA THR A 188 5.34 2.06 0.89
C THR A 188 6.66 2.06 0.13
N THR A 189 7.46 3.12 0.28
CA THR A 189 8.80 3.20 -0.29
C THR A 189 9.73 2.16 0.32
N LEU A 190 9.71 2.00 1.64
CA LEU A 190 10.48 0.97 2.38
C LEU A 190 10.09 -0.44 1.94
N ALA A 191 8.78 -0.74 1.85
CA ALA A 191 8.29 -2.04 1.40
C ALA A 191 8.72 -2.34 -0.05
N ALA A 192 8.59 -1.37 -0.95
CA ALA A 192 9.02 -1.52 -2.34
C ALA A 192 10.55 -1.71 -2.47
N ALA A 193 11.34 -0.99 -1.68
CA ALA A 193 12.79 -1.15 -1.65
C ALA A 193 13.20 -2.53 -1.08
N SER A 194 12.48 -3.03 -0.05
CA SER A 194 12.73 -4.35 0.55
C SER A 194 12.52 -5.48 -0.46
N GLU A 195 11.48 -5.40 -1.30
CA GLU A 195 11.22 -6.42 -2.33
C GLU A 195 12.27 -6.43 -3.47
N ARG A 196 12.94 -5.29 -3.68
CA ARG A 196 14.00 -5.19 -4.70
C ARG A 196 15.37 -5.66 -4.21
N ILE A 197 15.54 -5.85 -2.89
CA ILE A 197 16.78 -6.40 -2.34
C ILE A 197 16.95 -7.83 -2.89
N GLY A 198 18.07 -8.08 -3.55
CA GLY A 198 18.39 -9.37 -4.18
C GLY A 198 17.92 -9.52 -5.64
N GLN A 199 17.10 -8.61 -6.18
CA GLN A 199 16.67 -8.64 -7.58
C GLN A 199 17.48 -7.69 -8.49
N SER A 200 18.19 -6.72 -7.91
CA SER A 200 19.03 -5.78 -8.65
C SER A 200 20.40 -5.65 -8.02
N ALA A 201 21.42 -5.47 -8.85
CA ALA A 201 22.81 -5.31 -8.41
C ALA A 201 23.05 -4.00 -7.64
N GLN A 202 22.19 -3.00 -7.83
CA GLN A 202 22.24 -1.74 -7.09
C GLN A 202 21.11 -1.67 -6.08
N ILE A 203 21.48 -1.59 -4.81
CA ILE A 203 20.55 -1.39 -3.72
C ILE A 203 20.27 0.11 -3.60
N GLU A 204 19.06 0.53 -3.99
CA GLU A 204 18.60 1.91 -3.83
C GLU A 204 18.47 2.26 -2.34
N THR A 205 19.05 3.40 -1.94
CA THR A 205 18.88 3.92 -0.58
C THR A 205 17.51 4.57 -0.43
N VAL A 206 16.84 4.27 0.68
CA VAL A 206 15.55 4.88 1.04
C VAL A 206 15.79 6.23 1.69
N PRO A 207 15.06 7.30 1.30
CA PRO A 207 15.20 8.61 1.93
C PRO A 207 14.84 8.56 3.42
N VAL A 208 15.73 9.10 4.27
CA VAL A 208 15.53 9.15 5.73
C VAL A 208 14.69 10.38 6.08
N ARG A 209 13.36 10.28 5.92
CA ARG A 209 12.39 11.35 6.13
C ARG A 209 11.21 10.90 6.98
N GLY A 210 10.47 11.85 7.57
CA GLY A 210 9.27 11.57 8.37
C GLY A 210 9.50 11.58 9.88
N PRO A 211 8.58 11.03 10.68
CA PRO A 211 8.70 10.88 12.12
C PRO A 211 9.96 10.12 12.56
N LEU A 212 10.33 10.27 13.84
CA LEU A 212 11.57 9.71 14.38
C LEU A 212 11.67 8.20 14.14
N GLU A 213 10.59 7.47 14.37
CA GLU A 213 10.51 6.01 14.23
C GLU A 213 10.77 5.57 12.79
N LEU A 214 10.18 6.28 11.83
CA LEU A 214 10.37 6.01 10.40
C LEU A 214 11.80 6.34 9.95
N ARG A 215 12.40 7.41 10.46
CA ARG A 215 13.81 7.74 10.19
C ARG A 215 14.76 6.68 10.74
N ILE A 216 14.47 6.16 11.94
CA ILE A 216 15.25 5.07 12.54
C ILE A 216 15.13 3.81 11.69
N ALA A 217 13.91 3.44 11.27
CA ALA A 217 13.65 2.29 10.43
C ALA A 217 14.33 2.40 9.05
N ALA A 218 14.20 3.55 8.37
CA ALA A 218 14.86 3.82 7.10
C ALA A 218 16.40 3.78 7.22
N GLY A 219 16.94 4.34 8.31
CA GLY A 219 18.38 4.26 8.58
C GLY A 219 18.87 2.85 8.86
N ALA A 220 18.10 2.04 9.60
CA ALA A 220 18.42 0.63 9.84
C ALA A 220 18.36 -0.19 8.55
N PHE A 221 17.33 0.05 7.72
CA PHE A 221 17.20 -0.56 6.39
C PHE A 221 18.39 -0.24 5.49
N ASN A 222 18.78 1.03 5.38
CA ASN A 222 19.94 1.44 4.56
C ASN A 222 21.25 0.78 5.02
N ARG A 223 21.46 0.68 6.36
CA ARG A 223 22.63 -0.05 6.90
C ARG A 223 22.60 -1.53 6.57
N MET A 224 21.44 -2.18 6.67
CA MET A 224 21.25 -3.59 6.27
C MET A 224 21.54 -3.75 4.78
N ALA A 225 20.94 -2.91 3.94
CA ALA A 225 21.13 -2.91 2.50
C ALA A 225 22.62 -2.77 2.11
N GLN A 226 23.33 -1.84 2.75
CA GLN A 226 24.76 -1.65 2.56
C GLN A 226 25.59 -2.88 2.97
N ARG A 227 25.23 -3.53 4.10
CA ARG A 227 25.92 -4.77 4.53
C ARG A 227 25.71 -5.91 3.52
N ILE A 228 24.49 -6.07 3.00
CA ILE A 228 24.19 -7.06 1.96
C ILE A 228 25.03 -6.80 0.71
N SER A 229 25.08 -5.54 0.24
CA SER A 229 25.92 -5.15 -0.89
C SER A 229 27.39 -5.53 -0.65
N GLN A 230 27.94 -5.16 0.50
CA GLN A 230 29.33 -5.49 0.85
C GLN A 230 29.59 -7.00 0.93
N LEU A 231 28.65 -7.80 1.41
CA LEU A 231 28.75 -9.25 1.44
C LEU A 231 28.78 -9.84 0.03
N LEU A 232 27.89 -9.37 -0.85
CA LEU A 232 27.87 -9.78 -2.26
C LEU A 232 29.17 -9.40 -2.99
N ASP A 233 29.67 -8.18 -2.76
CA ASP A 233 30.93 -7.73 -3.37
C ASP A 233 32.14 -8.54 -2.89
N ARG A 234 32.19 -8.88 -1.59
CA ARG A 234 33.23 -9.77 -1.06
C ARG A 234 33.14 -11.17 -1.65
N GLN A 235 31.92 -11.72 -1.76
CA GLN A 235 31.71 -13.02 -2.38
C GLN A 235 32.19 -13.02 -3.83
N ARG A 236 31.86 -11.98 -4.60
CA ARG A 236 32.33 -11.78 -6.00
C ARG A 236 33.86 -11.72 -6.07
N ALA A 237 34.47 -10.91 -5.22
CA ALA A 237 35.93 -10.78 -5.17
C ALA A 237 36.61 -12.11 -4.86
N THR A 238 36.07 -12.89 -3.90
CA THR A 238 36.60 -14.23 -3.55
C THR A 238 36.49 -15.19 -4.74
N LEU A 239 35.32 -15.22 -5.42
CA LEU A 239 35.12 -16.08 -6.58
C LEU A 239 36.02 -15.67 -7.75
N TRP A 240 36.27 -14.37 -7.93
CA TRP A 240 37.21 -13.88 -8.94
C TRP A 240 38.67 -14.33 -8.66
N ALA A 241 39.11 -14.20 -7.40
CA ALA A 241 40.43 -14.67 -6.96
C ALA A 241 40.59 -16.18 -7.14
N LEU A 242 39.60 -16.97 -6.70
CA LEU A 242 39.58 -18.42 -6.91
C LEU A 242 39.68 -18.80 -8.39
N GLY A 243 38.97 -18.06 -9.26
CA GLY A 243 39.05 -18.33 -10.69
C GLY A 243 40.40 -18.05 -11.32
N HIS A 244 41.08 -17.00 -10.85
CA HIS A 244 42.45 -16.72 -11.25
C HIS A 244 43.40 -17.84 -10.77
N ASP A 245 43.25 -18.23 -9.54
CA ASP A 245 44.11 -19.25 -8.92
C ASP A 245 43.91 -20.66 -9.49
N LEU A 246 42.68 -20.98 -9.97
CA LEU A 246 42.37 -22.21 -10.68
C LEU A 246 42.90 -22.20 -12.13
N ARG A 247 42.94 -21.07 -12.80
CA ARG A 247 43.44 -20.98 -14.18
C ARG A 247 44.94 -21.35 -14.28
N THR A 248 45.72 -20.98 -13.27
CA THR A 248 47.18 -21.24 -13.25
C THR A 248 47.51 -22.73 -13.26
N PRO A 249 46.97 -23.61 -12.33
CA PRO A 249 47.25 -25.03 -12.37
C PRO A 249 46.69 -25.72 -13.61
N VAL A 250 45.52 -25.30 -14.10
CA VAL A 250 44.91 -25.84 -15.32
C VAL A 250 45.77 -25.54 -16.54
N THR A 251 46.35 -24.33 -16.65
CA THR A 251 47.31 -24.01 -17.69
C THR A 251 48.60 -24.83 -17.57
N ALA A 252 49.07 -25.04 -16.35
CA ALA A 252 50.24 -25.92 -16.10
C ALA A 252 49.97 -27.37 -16.50
N MET A 253 48.75 -27.89 -16.21
CA MET A 253 48.34 -29.22 -16.68
C MET A 253 48.38 -29.31 -18.21
N ARG A 254 47.82 -28.30 -18.92
CA ARG A 254 47.81 -28.24 -20.39
C ARG A 254 49.22 -28.29 -20.97
N ILE A 255 50.17 -27.56 -20.37
CA ILE A 255 51.56 -27.60 -20.81
C ILE A 255 52.19 -28.98 -20.59
N ARG A 256 51.90 -29.61 -19.44
CA ARG A 256 52.45 -30.94 -19.12
C ARG A 256 51.87 -32.05 -20.00
N LEU A 257 50.64 -31.92 -20.48
CA LEU A 257 50.00 -32.84 -21.42
C LEU A 257 50.74 -32.96 -22.75
N GLU A 258 51.40 -31.90 -23.19
CA GLU A 258 52.18 -31.92 -24.42
C GLU A 258 53.46 -32.79 -24.30
N LEU A 259 53.84 -33.19 -23.06
CA LEU A 259 54.94 -34.09 -22.75
C LEU A 259 54.51 -35.56 -22.71
N VAL A 260 53.22 -35.89 -22.83
CA VAL A 260 52.72 -37.25 -22.87
C VAL A 260 52.97 -37.85 -24.23
N GLU A 261 53.74 -38.94 -24.30
CA GLU A 261 54.17 -39.57 -25.54
C GLU A 261 53.05 -40.33 -26.24
N ASP A 262 52.14 -40.97 -25.46
CA ASP A 262 51.00 -41.70 -26.03
C ASP A 262 49.92 -40.75 -26.51
N ASP A 263 49.69 -40.73 -27.79
CA ASP A 263 48.73 -39.83 -28.44
C ASP A 263 47.31 -40.04 -27.97
N GLU A 264 46.85 -41.30 -27.74
CA GLU A 264 45.51 -41.58 -27.30
C GLU A 264 45.30 -41.09 -25.86
N THR A 265 46.22 -41.36 -24.96
CA THR A 265 46.20 -40.87 -23.59
C THR A 265 46.25 -39.35 -23.52
N ARG A 266 47.13 -38.72 -24.35
CA ARG A 266 47.25 -37.27 -24.44
C ARG A 266 45.93 -36.63 -24.85
N ASP A 267 45.28 -37.16 -25.87
CA ASP A 267 44.00 -36.59 -26.35
C ASP A 267 42.84 -36.75 -25.35
N ARG A 268 42.74 -37.88 -24.67
CA ARG A 268 41.80 -38.10 -23.56
C ARG A 268 42.03 -37.13 -22.40
N LEU A 269 43.25 -36.93 -22.00
CA LEU A 269 43.63 -36.00 -20.93
C LEU A 269 43.39 -34.55 -21.34
N ARG A 270 43.69 -34.19 -22.61
CA ARG A 270 43.40 -32.85 -23.17
C ARG A 270 41.90 -32.54 -23.14
N GLU A 271 41.04 -33.52 -23.44
CA GLU A 271 39.61 -33.33 -23.34
C GLU A 271 39.17 -33.11 -21.90
N SER A 272 39.70 -33.89 -20.93
CA SER A 272 39.40 -33.70 -19.51
C SER A 272 39.83 -32.33 -18.98
N VAL A 273 40.99 -31.82 -19.40
CA VAL A 273 41.46 -30.47 -19.02
C VAL A 273 40.59 -29.40 -19.60
N ARG A 274 40.17 -29.51 -20.89
CA ARG A 274 39.23 -28.59 -21.51
C ARG A 274 37.86 -28.57 -20.79
N GLU A 275 37.41 -29.71 -20.30
CA GLU A 275 36.18 -29.81 -19.52
C GLU A 275 36.30 -29.07 -18.19
N ILE A 276 37.43 -29.25 -17.46
CA ILE A 276 37.70 -28.51 -16.21
C ILE A 276 37.76 -27.00 -16.48
N GLU A 277 38.43 -26.55 -17.55
CA GLU A 277 38.48 -25.12 -17.94
C GLU A 277 37.06 -24.57 -18.13
N ARG A 278 36.22 -25.30 -18.86
CA ARG A 278 34.82 -24.91 -19.10
C ARG A 278 34.02 -24.81 -17.82
N VAL A 279 34.14 -25.81 -16.92
CA VAL A 279 33.44 -25.79 -15.63
C VAL A 279 33.82 -24.61 -14.77
N VAL A 280 35.11 -24.29 -14.69
CA VAL A 280 35.64 -23.15 -13.95
C VAL A 280 35.14 -21.83 -14.56
N GLU A 281 35.16 -21.67 -15.88
CA GLU A 281 34.67 -20.48 -16.56
C GLU A 281 33.16 -20.28 -16.41
N ASP A 282 32.39 -21.37 -16.42
CA ASP A 282 30.95 -21.37 -16.25
C ASP A 282 30.56 -21.00 -14.80
N ALA A 283 31.24 -21.56 -13.81
CA ALA A 283 31.05 -21.23 -12.41
C ALA A 283 31.39 -19.76 -12.12
N LEU A 284 32.50 -19.26 -12.66
CA LEU A 284 32.90 -17.87 -12.53
C LEU A 284 31.93 -16.91 -13.22
N PHE A 285 31.37 -17.29 -14.37
CA PHE A 285 30.38 -16.48 -15.07
C PHE A 285 29.10 -16.36 -14.23
N LEU A 286 28.60 -17.45 -13.66
CA LEU A 286 27.41 -17.42 -12.79
C LEU A 286 27.65 -16.60 -11.53
N ALA A 287 28.88 -16.61 -11.02
CA ALA A 287 29.28 -15.83 -9.87
C ALA A 287 29.35 -14.31 -10.14
N ARG A 288 29.54 -13.90 -11.40
CA ARG A 288 29.61 -12.51 -11.84
C ARG A 288 28.24 -11.90 -12.08
N SER A 289 27.30 -11.94 -11.17
CA SER A 289 25.88 -11.48 -11.33
C SER A 289 25.65 -10.04 -11.85
N ASP A 290 26.63 -9.36 -12.43
CA ASP A 290 26.53 -7.98 -12.96
C ASP A 290 25.84 -7.85 -14.33
N LEU A 291 25.22 -8.92 -14.81
CA LEU A 291 24.48 -8.91 -16.08
C LEU A 291 23.36 -7.86 -16.15
N ALA A 292 22.86 -7.40 -15.00
CA ALA A 292 21.78 -6.41 -14.97
C ALA A 292 22.26 -4.94 -15.20
N THR A 293 23.53 -4.64 -14.99
CA THR A 293 24.05 -3.25 -14.97
C THR A 293 24.85 -2.84 -16.20
N ALA A 294 25.37 -3.81 -16.96
CA ALA A 294 26.12 -3.47 -18.18
C ALA A 294 25.19 -2.97 -19.30
N PRO A 295 25.60 -1.95 -20.06
CA PRO A 295 24.78 -1.37 -21.11
C PRO A 295 24.44 -2.39 -22.20
N THR A 296 23.18 -2.42 -22.62
CA THR A 296 22.70 -3.18 -23.78
C THR A 296 22.67 -2.30 -25.01
N GLN A 297 22.81 -2.89 -26.19
CA GLN A 297 22.70 -2.22 -27.48
C GLN A 297 21.71 -2.98 -28.38
N ILE A 298 21.24 -2.33 -29.43
CA ILE A 298 20.40 -2.98 -30.41
C ILE A 298 21.27 -4.00 -31.17
N ALA A 299 20.81 -5.25 -31.19
CA ALA A 299 21.42 -6.36 -31.87
C ALA A 299 20.38 -7.14 -32.70
N TYR A 300 20.81 -7.76 -33.79
CA TYR A 300 19.97 -8.64 -34.60
C TYR A 300 20.17 -10.08 -34.17
N LEU A 301 19.06 -10.80 -33.89
CA LEU A 301 19.12 -12.17 -33.39
C LEU A 301 19.77 -13.12 -34.38
N ASP A 302 19.52 -12.97 -35.67
CA ASP A 302 20.15 -13.78 -36.74
C ASP A 302 21.67 -13.63 -36.79
N GLU A 303 22.21 -12.41 -36.64
CA GLU A 303 23.66 -12.20 -36.54
C GLU A 303 24.27 -12.86 -35.30
N LEU A 304 23.54 -12.81 -34.16
CA LEU A 304 23.99 -13.46 -32.90
C LEU A 304 23.99 -14.97 -33.04
N VAL A 305 22.97 -15.54 -33.70
CA VAL A 305 22.90 -16.97 -34.01
C VAL A 305 24.05 -17.36 -34.94
N GLU A 306 24.29 -16.62 -36.01
CA GLU A 306 25.40 -16.87 -36.93
C GLU A 306 26.76 -16.90 -36.22
N LYS A 307 27.03 -15.91 -35.35
CA LYS A 307 28.26 -15.88 -34.54
C LYS A 307 28.41 -17.08 -33.61
N ALA A 308 27.26 -17.48 -32.98
CA ALA A 308 27.26 -18.63 -32.08
C ALA A 308 27.53 -19.94 -32.82
N VAL A 309 26.92 -20.11 -33.99
CA VAL A 309 27.08 -21.32 -34.83
C VAL A 309 28.48 -21.35 -35.47
N ALA A 310 29.00 -20.24 -35.98
CA ALA A 310 30.35 -20.18 -36.54
C ALA A 310 31.39 -20.64 -35.50
N GLY A 311 31.32 -20.13 -34.28
CA GLY A 311 32.23 -20.54 -33.21
C GLY A 311 32.09 -22.01 -32.76
N LEU A 312 30.93 -22.63 -32.98
CA LEU A 312 30.74 -24.08 -32.76
C LEU A 312 31.30 -24.94 -33.87
N ILE A 313 31.13 -24.51 -35.15
CA ILE A 313 31.64 -25.21 -36.32
C ILE A 313 33.18 -25.12 -36.35
N ASP A 314 33.75 -23.98 -36.00
CA ASP A 314 35.20 -23.83 -35.88
C ASP A 314 35.82 -24.78 -34.84
N ALA A 315 35.10 -25.02 -33.74
CA ALA A 315 35.52 -25.92 -32.69
C ALA A 315 35.30 -27.44 -33.03
N ASN A 316 34.24 -27.74 -33.79
CA ASN A 316 33.90 -29.06 -34.25
C ASN A 316 33.19 -29.02 -35.64
N PRO A 317 33.93 -29.15 -36.75
CA PRO A 317 33.39 -29.05 -38.10
C PRO A 317 32.29 -30.09 -38.44
N GLU A 318 32.30 -31.25 -37.80
CA GLU A 318 31.30 -32.31 -38.02
C GLU A 318 29.89 -31.84 -37.58
N SER A 319 29.81 -30.93 -36.64
CA SER A 319 28.55 -30.33 -36.15
C SER A 319 27.77 -29.61 -37.25
N ALA A 320 28.47 -29.10 -38.29
CA ALA A 320 27.82 -28.35 -39.37
C ALA A 320 26.76 -29.15 -40.13
N SER A 321 26.98 -30.45 -40.32
CA SER A 321 26.04 -31.32 -41.03
C SER A 321 24.73 -31.56 -40.29
N ARG A 322 24.74 -31.32 -38.99
CA ARG A 322 23.57 -31.57 -38.12
C ARG A 322 22.79 -30.31 -37.78
N LEU A 323 23.28 -29.13 -38.16
CA LEU A 323 22.67 -27.86 -37.82
C LEU A 323 21.84 -27.29 -38.94
N THR A 324 20.57 -26.98 -38.69
CA THR A 324 19.69 -26.25 -39.58
C THR A 324 19.28 -24.93 -38.96
N ILE A 325 19.44 -23.80 -39.69
CA ILE A 325 19.14 -22.47 -39.19
C ILE A 325 18.04 -21.84 -40.04
N THR A 326 16.97 -21.40 -39.36
CA THR A 326 15.91 -20.58 -39.95
C THR A 326 16.05 -19.15 -39.43
N LYS A 327 16.28 -18.18 -40.30
CA LYS A 327 16.58 -16.79 -39.94
C LYS A 327 15.39 -15.87 -40.12
N ASN A 328 15.33 -14.81 -39.33
CA ASN A 328 14.42 -13.68 -39.51
C ASN A 328 15.18 -12.34 -39.28
N PRO A 329 15.63 -11.67 -40.36
CA PRO A 329 16.49 -10.49 -40.28
C PRO A 329 15.82 -9.28 -39.65
N LYS A 330 14.53 -9.32 -39.32
CA LYS A 330 13.79 -8.25 -38.65
C LYS A 330 13.77 -8.40 -37.12
N ALA A 331 14.22 -9.53 -36.57
CA ALA A 331 14.22 -9.78 -35.13
C ALA A 331 15.34 -9.02 -34.44
N ARG A 332 15.01 -7.87 -33.85
CA ARG A 332 15.92 -7.00 -33.09
C ARG A 332 15.64 -7.10 -31.61
N ILE A 333 16.69 -7.05 -30.80
CA ILE A 333 16.63 -7.07 -29.35
C ILE A 333 17.61 -6.06 -28.74
N LEU A 334 17.37 -5.67 -27.49
CA LEU A 334 18.37 -4.98 -26.67
C LEU A 334 19.21 -6.03 -25.95
N ALA A 335 20.47 -6.19 -26.36
CA ALA A 335 21.33 -7.22 -25.80
C ALA A 335 22.80 -6.79 -25.70
N ARG A 336 23.52 -7.47 -24.82
CA ARG A 336 24.96 -7.57 -24.85
C ARG A 336 25.34 -8.73 -25.75
N SER A 337 25.88 -8.41 -26.93
CA SER A 337 26.11 -9.39 -27.99
C SER A 337 26.91 -10.62 -27.53
N ASN A 338 27.96 -10.43 -26.75
CA ASN A 338 28.81 -11.54 -26.28
C ASN A 338 28.09 -12.48 -25.34
N ASP A 339 27.26 -11.94 -24.42
CA ASP A 339 26.48 -12.74 -23.49
C ASP A 339 25.43 -13.57 -24.24
N MET A 340 24.75 -12.91 -25.20
CA MET A 340 23.71 -13.59 -25.97
C MET A 340 24.29 -14.68 -26.89
N VAL A 341 25.42 -14.42 -27.54
CA VAL A 341 26.16 -15.45 -28.30
C VAL A 341 26.52 -16.64 -27.39
N ARG A 342 26.95 -16.38 -26.14
CA ARG A 342 27.24 -17.44 -25.17
C ARG A 342 25.98 -18.24 -24.80
N ALA A 343 24.85 -17.57 -24.56
CA ALA A 343 23.58 -18.23 -24.26
C ALA A 343 23.12 -19.15 -25.41
N ILE A 344 23.13 -18.62 -26.64
CA ILE A 344 22.73 -19.36 -27.84
C ILE A 344 23.68 -20.55 -28.05
N ARG A 345 25.00 -20.34 -27.91
CA ARG A 345 25.99 -21.42 -28.03
C ARG A 345 25.76 -22.51 -26.99
N ASN A 346 25.45 -22.17 -25.75
CA ASN A 346 25.12 -23.15 -24.70
C ASN A 346 23.88 -23.95 -25.03
N LEU A 347 22.83 -23.35 -25.59
CA LEU A 347 21.62 -24.06 -26.03
C LEU A 347 21.93 -25.05 -27.16
N ILE A 348 22.66 -24.58 -28.19
CA ILE A 348 23.04 -25.42 -29.36
C ILE A 348 23.96 -26.56 -28.92
N HIS A 349 24.97 -26.27 -28.08
CA HIS A 349 25.88 -27.29 -27.56
C HIS A 349 25.14 -28.35 -26.73
N ASN A 350 24.17 -27.91 -25.90
CA ASN A 350 23.34 -28.84 -25.12
C ASN A 350 22.52 -29.76 -26.06
N ALA A 351 21.88 -29.21 -27.08
CA ALA A 351 21.14 -29.96 -28.09
C ALA A 351 22.02 -30.97 -28.82
N LEU A 352 23.16 -30.56 -29.36
CA LEU A 352 24.11 -31.45 -30.08
C LEU A 352 24.63 -32.58 -29.21
N ARG A 353 24.78 -32.39 -27.92
CA ARG A 353 25.29 -33.37 -26.97
C ARG A 353 24.25 -34.45 -26.62
N HIS A 354 22.96 -34.04 -26.53
CA HIS A 354 21.90 -34.96 -26.08
C HIS A 354 21.14 -35.63 -27.22
N THR A 355 21.51 -35.37 -28.47
CA THR A 355 20.96 -36.06 -29.66
C THR A 355 22.06 -36.41 -30.65
N GLU A 356 21.97 -37.53 -31.33
CA GLU A 356 22.74 -37.83 -32.52
C GLU A 356 22.06 -37.30 -33.80
N GLY A 357 20.79 -36.91 -33.68
CA GLY A 357 19.96 -36.41 -34.77
C GLY A 357 20.24 -34.94 -35.15
N PRO A 358 19.44 -34.36 -36.02
CA PRO A 358 19.57 -32.95 -36.39
C PRO A 358 19.23 -32.02 -35.24
N VAL A 359 19.79 -30.81 -35.27
CA VAL A 359 19.48 -29.72 -34.34
C VAL A 359 19.02 -28.52 -35.15
N GLN A 360 17.86 -28.00 -34.81
CA GLN A 360 17.25 -26.87 -35.49
C GLN A 360 17.35 -25.59 -34.65
N VAL A 361 17.81 -24.50 -35.25
CA VAL A 361 17.83 -23.17 -34.62
C VAL A 361 16.90 -22.26 -35.42
N ILE A 362 15.89 -21.68 -34.73
CA ILE A 362 14.88 -20.83 -35.37
C ILE A 362 14.94 -19.45 -34.73
N VAL A 363 15.04 -18.42 -35.54
CA VAL A 363 14.80 -17.04 -35.14
C VAL A 363 13.40 -16.64 -35.56
N SER A 364 12.54 -16.30 -34.62
CA SER A 364 11.16 -15.88 -34.85
C SER A 364 10.93 -14.43 -34.40
N LEU A 365 9.89 -13.79 -34.96
CA LEU A 365 9.46 -12.44 -34.60
C LEU A 365 8.06 -12.40 -34.02
N ASP A 366 7.25 -13.40 -34.28
CA ASP A 366 5.85 -13.45 -33.88
C ASP A 366 5.59 -14.64 -32.90
N PRO A 367 4.91 -14.42 -31.78
CA PRO A 367 4.34 -13.17 -31.27
C PRO A 367 5.35 -12.17 -30.69
N LYS A 368 6.58 -12.59 -30.41
CA LYS A 368 7.70 -11.80 -29.88
C LYS A 368 9.01 -12.24 -30.54
N PRO A 369 10.04 -11.37 -30.58
CA PRO A 369 11.38 -11.81 -30.96
C PRO A 369 11.82 -12.97 -30.07
N ALA A 370 12.22 -14.07 -30.67
CA ALA A 370 12.65 -15.26 -29.94
C ALA A 370 13.72 -16.03 -30.71
N VAL A 371 14.55 -16.75 -29.95
CA VAL A 371 15.42 -17.81 -30.50
C VAL A 371 15.01 -19.13 -29.91
N GLU A 372 14.81 -20.13 -30.77
CA GLU A 372 14.44 -21.49 -30.42
C GLU A 372 15.53 -22.43 -30.87
N VAL A 373 15.87 -23.39 -30.00
CA VAL A 373 16.78 -24.48 -30.29
C VAL A 373 16.05 -25.79 -30.03
N GLY A 374 15.84 -26.55 -31.10
CA GLY A 374 15.13 -27.83 -31.03
C GLY A 374 16.06 -28.99 -31.37
N ASP A 375 15.95 -30.07 -30.60
CA ASP A 375 16.59 -31.36 -30.84
C ASP A 375 15.58 -32.48 -30.97
N TRP A 376 16.05 -33.65 -31.39
CA TRP A 376 15.29 -34.90 -31.48
C TRP A 376 15.85 -35.98 -30.54
N GLY A 377 16.32 -35.53 -29.37
CA GLY A 377 16.84 -36.40 -28.31
C GLY A 377 15.74 -37.04 -27.46
N PRO A 378 16.11 -37.58 -26.27
CA PRO A 378 15.18 -38.27 -25.37
C PRO A 378 14.16 -37.33 -24.67
N GLY A 379 14.27 -36.01 -24.85
CA GLY A 379 13.48 -35.03 -24.14
C GLY A 379 14.03 -34.66 -22.77
N LEU A 380 13.40 -33.68 -22.11
CA LEU A 380 13.79 -33.21 -20.80
C LEU A 380 12.97 -33.86 -19.68
N PRO A 381 13.60 -34.22 -18.56
CA PRO A 381 12.90 -34.60 -17.33
C PRO A 381 11.94 -33.52 -16.85
N THR A 382 10.89 -33.93 -16.13
CA THR A 382 9.84 -33.01 -15.67
C THR A 382 10.39 -31.91 -14.77
N GLU A 383 11.37 -32.23 -13.92
CA GLU A 383 12.02 -31.29 -12.99
C GLU A 383 12.76 -30.17 -13.74
N VAL A 384 13.55 -30.55 -14.75
CA VAL A 384 14.31 -29.60 -15.58
C VAL A 384 13.38 -28.73 -16.43
N ARG A 385 12.28 -29.31 -16.92
CA ARG A 385 11.26 -28.61 -17.73
C ARG A 385 10.46 -27.61 -16.91
N ALA A 386 10.15 -27.95 -15.64
CA ALA A 386 9.42 -27.05 -14.73
C ALA A 386 10.23 -25.80 -14.34
N ALA A 387 11.56 -25.96 -14.21
CA ALA A 387 12.47 -24.88 -13.81
C ALA A 387 13.77 -24.94 -14.66
N PRO A 388 13.70 -24.58 -15.97
CA PRO A 388 14.87 -24.68 -16.83
C PRO A 388 15.96 -23.70 -16.37
N GLY A 389 17.17 -24.26 -16.23
CA GLY A 389 18.34 -23.48 -15.81
C GLY A 389 18.48 -23.27 -14.31
N GLU A 390 17.82 -24.04 -13.44
CA GLU A 390 18.25 -24.11 -12.05
C GLU A 390 19.65 -24.76 -11.94
N PRO A 391 20.61 -24.11 -11.24
CA PRO A 391 21.95 -24.64 -11.09
C PRO A 391 21.94 -26.03 -10.47
N PHE A 392 22.77 -26.95 -11.01
CA PHE A 392 22.94 -28.33 -10.52
C PHE A 392 21.70 -29.24 -10.61
N VAL A 393 20.58 -28.78 -11.20
CA VAL A 393 19.43 -29.65 -11.48
C VAL A 393 19.73 -30.52 -12.70
N ARG A 394 19.70 -31.85 -12.51
CA ARG A 394 19.94 -32.87 -13.54
C ARG A 394 18.85 -33.93 -13.46
N GLY A 395 18.51 -34.55 -14.59
CA GLY A 395 17.69 -35.76 -14.58
C GLY A 395 18.50 -36.96 -14.04
N ASP A 396 17.82 -37.88 -13.36
CA ASP A 396 18.47 -39.05 -12.73
C ASP A 396 19.26 -39.91 -13.72
N GLN A 397 18.89 -39.94 -15.00
CA GLN A 397 19.60 -40.68 -16.05
C GLN A 397 20.95 -40.04 -16.48
N ALA A 398 21.15 -38.74 -16.22
CA ALA A 398 22.38 -38.01 -16.57
C ALA A 398 23.52 -38.17 -15.53
N ARG A 399 23.28 -38.85 -14.44
CA ARG A 399 24.27 -39.02 -13.36
C ARG A 399 25.42 -39.98 -13.69
N SER A 400 25.29 -40.86 -14.63
CA SER A 400 26.17 -42.02 -14.80
C SER A 400 27.06 -42.04 -16.07
N ALA A 401 26.88 -41.15 -17.06
CA ALA A 401 27.60 -41.30 -18.31
C ALA A 401 28.23 -40.04 -18.94
N ASP A 402 27.82 -38.82 -18.58
CA ASP A 402 28.03 -37.71 -19.52
C ASP A 402 28.70 -36.47 -18.93
N GLY A 403 29.58 -36.45 -18.02
CA GLY A 403 30.42 -35.29 -17.61
C GLY A 403 29.79 -33.87 -17.65
N SER A 404 28.46 -33.76 -17.82
CA SER A 404 27.78 -32.46 -17.91
C SER A 404 27.69 -31.79 -16.54
N THR A 405 28.16 -30.58 -16.41
CA THR A 405 28.20 -29.84 -15.13
C THR A 405 26.82 -29.35 -14.66
N GLY A 406 25.80 -29.35 -15.54
CA GLY A 406 24.49 -28.75 -15.28
C GLY A 406 24.51 -27.21 -15.20
N LEU A 407 25.64 -26.58 -15.52
CA LEU A 407 25.80 -25.12 -15.44
C LEU A 407 25.39 -24.41 -16.73
N GLY A 408 25.44 -25.08 -17.88
CA GLY A 408 25.17 -24.44 -19.18
C GLY A 408 23.77 -23.80 -19.27
N LEU A 409 22.73 -24.51 -18.82
CA LEU A 409 21.37 -23.95 -18.79
C LEU A 409 21.19 -22.89 -17.71
N ALA A 410 21.92 -22.97 -16.59
CA ALA A 410 21.93 -21.93 -15.56
C ALA A 410 22.53 -20.61 -16.11
N ILE A 411 23.56 -20.70 -16.97
CA ILE A 411 24.13 -19.55 -17.67
C ILE A 411 23.09 -18.95 -18.64
N VAL A 412 22.39 -19.78 -19.39
CA VAL A 412 21.35 -19.31 -20.32
C VAL A 412 20.28 -18.57 -19.56
N ARG A 413 19.79 -19.11 -18.44
CA ARG A 413 18.80 -18.47 -17.57
C ARG A 413 19.31 -17.14 -17.02
N SER A 414 20.53 -17.12 -16.47
CA SER A 414 21.13 -15.88 -15.93
C SER A 414 21.25 -14.79 -16.99
N ILE A 415 21.66 -15.16 -18.21
CA ILE A 415 21.75 -14.22 -19.35
C ILE A 415 20.34 -13.74 -19.75
N ALA A 416 19.37 -14.63 -19.87
CA ALA A 416 18.00 -14.27 -20.22
C ALA A 416 17.40 -13.30 -19.20
N GLU A 417 17.51 -13.61 -17.89
CA GLU A 417 17.03 -12.74 -16.80
C GLU A 417 17.73 -11.37 -16.83
N GLY A 418 19.06 -11.32 -17.05
CA GLY A 418 19.82 -10.08 -17.18
C GLY A 418 19.42 -9.22 -18.40
N HIS A 419 18.73 -9.80 -19.38
CA HIS A 419 18.20 -9.13 -20.57
C HIS A 419 16.66 -8.97 -20.53
N LYS A 420 16.01 -9.25 -19.39
CA LYS A 420 14.54 -9.25 -19.22
C LYS A 420 13.82 -10.19 -20.20
N ALA A 421 14.51 -11.23 -20.64
CA ALA A 421 13.99 -12.27 -21.51
C ALA A 421 13.53 -13.48 -20.67
N LYS A 422 12.66 -14.31 -21.24
CA LYS A 422 12.13 -15.50 -20.60
C LYS A 422 12.68 -16.76 -21.25
N LEU A 423 13.33 -17.62 -20.46
CA LEU A 423 13.72 -18.96 -20.87
C LEU A 423 12.55 -19.92 -20.63
N SER A 424 12.20 -20.73 -21.62
CA SER A 424 11.24 -21.83 -21.51
C SER A 424 11.79 -23.11 -22.16
N ALA A 425 11.28 -24.24 -21.68
CA ALA A 425 11.67 -25.57 -22.12
C ALA A 425 10.43 -26.45 -22.26
N GLU A 426 10.27 -27.08 -23.41
CA GLU A 426 9.15 -27.97 -23.72
C GLU A 426 9.66 -29.23 -24.40
N ASN A 427 8.97 -30.36 -24.21
CA ASN A 427 9.21 -31.54 -25.05
C ASN A 427 8.36 -31.41 -26.34
N ARG A 428 8.89 -31.86 -27.46
CA ARG A 428 8.18 -31.79 -28.73
C ARG A 428 6.88 -32.61 -28.66
N SER A 429 5.78 -32.01 -29.15
CA SER A 429 4.50 -32.69 -29.18
C SER A 429 4.47 -33.78 -30.24
N GLY A 430 4.24 -35.05 -29.83
CA GLY A 430 4.09 -36.18 -30.72
C GLY A 430 5.40 -36.80 -31.25
N GLU A 431 6.57 -36.22 -30.90
CA GLU A 431 7.90 -36.73 -31.26
C GLU A 431 8.81 -36.70 -30.03
N SER A 432 9.87 -37.54 -30.05
CA SER A 432 10.94 -37.44 -29.06
C SER A 432 11.77 -36.19 -29.34
N GLY A 433 12.15 -35.43 -28.28
CA GLY A 433 12.99 -34.27 -28.42
C GLY A 433 12.63 -33.13 -27.50
N THR A 434 13.51 -32.12 -27.48
CA THR A 434 13.39 -30.89 -26.66
C THR A 434 13.28 -29.65 -27.52
N LEU A 435 12.51 -28.67 -27.07
CA LEU A 435 12.47 -27.31 -27.59
C LEU A 435 12.82 -26.34 -26.47
N MET A 436 13.96 -25.67 -26.61
CA MET A 436 14.40 -24.59 -25.72
C MET A 436 14.19 -23.25 -26.38
N ARG A 437 13.55 -22.30 -25.69
CA ARG A 437 13.16 -21.00 -26.26
C ARG A 437 13.54 -19.86 -25.33
N ILE A 438 14.09 -18.79 -25.88
CA ILE A 438 14.32 -17.50 -25.23
C ILE A 438 13.44 -16.46 -25.90
N ASP A 439 12.45 -15.92 -25.16
CA ASP A 439 11.54 -14.86 -25.62
C ASP A 439 12.03 -13.49 -25.14
N PHE A 440 12.05 -12.51 -26.03
CA PHE A 440 12.47 -11.15 -25.74
C PHE A 440 11.29 -10.18 -25.84
N ASP A 441 11.34 -9.07 -25.08
CA ASP A 441 10.38 -7.99 -25.28
C ASP A 441 10.66 -7.26 -26.60
N ARG A 442 9.59 -6.81 -27.28
CA ARG A 442 9.70 -5.99 -28.50
C ARG A 442 10.32 -4.65 -28.17
N ILE A 443 11.24 -4.17 -29.03
CA ILE A 443 11.86 -2.84 -28.96
C ILE A 443 10.95 -1.83 -29.65
#